data_2b5bc0104ebd2fc1cd8d8fe1d8266b71
#
_entry.id   2b5bc0104ebd2fc1cd8d8fe1d8266b71
#
_cell.length_a   1.000
_cell.length_b   1.000
_cell.length_c   1.000
_cell.angle_alpha   90.00
_cell.angle_beta   90.00
_cell.angle_gamma   90.00
#
_symmetry.space_group_name_H-M   'P 1'
#
loop_
_entity.id
_entity.type
_entity.pdbx_description
1 polymer ?
#
loop_
_entity_poly.entity_id
_entity_poly.type
_entity_poly.pdbx_seq_one_letter_code
_entity_poly.pdbx_strand_id
1 'polypeptide(L)'
;MERLLHYVWKHKILPLKPLTTEDGQEIEVIDPGLHNHNQGPDFFNAKIRVGKTIWAGNIEVHLRSSDWYRHSHNLDPAYNSVILHVVGEIDGEVKTEEGKTLPQVQLDIPESIQLRYEELQKTEDYPRCHRIISSIPSMKVHHWMDALLVERLKERSELVAARVERTGGDWERATFVTLSRSFGFGLNGDAFERWAMRIPLSAAGKHRDNLFQIEALFLGMAGLIAEVQAVRSEQEVLRLQQEFDFLKHKFSLGDSMERADWRFLRTRPRNFPFMRILQIAELYHSGKAQMSKLLEAKSVEELQKCLEVKGMTATSRRLLIINTVVP
;
A
#
# COMPACT_ATOMS: atom_id res chain seq x y z
N MET A 1 -12.41 9.44 22.33
CA MET A 1 -11.15 10.12 22.68
C MET A 1 -9.99 9.60 21.83
N GLU A 2 -9.68 8.30 21.73
CA GLU A 2 -8.59 7.75 20.92
C GLU A 2 -8.64 8.18 19.44
N ARG A 3 -9.81 8.15 18.80
CA ARG A 3 -10.00 8.67 17.43
C ARG A 3 -9.64 10.16 17.29
N LEU A 4 -9.77 10.94 18.36
CA LEU A 4 -9.34 12.34 18.40
C LEU A 4 -7.80 12.44 18.42
N LEU A 5 -7.10 11.58 19.20
CA LEU A 5 -5.65 11.50 19.20
C LEU A 5 -5.12 11.13 17.80
N HIS A 6 -5.71 10.10 17.15
CA HIS A 6 -5.39 9.75 15.76
C HIS A 6 -5.58 10.93 14.80
N TYR A 7 -6.69 11.68 14.96
CA TYR A 7 -6.97 12.85 14.11
C TYR A 7 -5.94 13.95 14.30
N VAL A 8 -5.63 14.28 15.56
CA VAL A 8 -4.65 15.31 15.93
C VAL A 8 -3.25 14.93 15.41
N TRP A 9 -2.83 13.69 15.62
CA TRP A 9 -1.55 13.18 15.10
C TRP A 9 -1.48 13.22 13.59
N LYS A 10 -2.45 12.61 12.93
CA LYS A 10 -2.54 12.51 11.46
C LYS A 10 -2.46 13.87 10.76
N HIS A 11 -3.15 14.86 11.29
CA HIS A 11 -3.25 16.18 10.68
C HIS A 11 -2.24 17.18 11.26
N LYS A 12 -1.32 16.72 12.10
CA LYS A 12 -0.32 17.55 12.78
C LYS A 12 -0.94 18.76 13.51
N ILE A 13 -2.12 18.59 14.08
CA ILE A 13 -2.78 19.60 14.91
C ILE A 13 -2.12 19.54 16.29
N LEU A 14 -0.80 19.73 16.32
CA LEU A 14 0.01 19.58 17.50
C LEU A 14 -0.05 20.87 18.34
N PRO A 15 0.13 20.76 19.68
CA PRO A 15 0.16 21.94 20.53
C PRO A 15 1.30 22.87 20.12
N LEU A 16 1.14 24.17 20.44
CA LEU A 16 2.15 25.20 20.16
C LEU A 16 3.46 24.98 20.95
N LYS A 17 3.43 24.16 22.01
CA LYS A 17 4.61 23.76 22.75
C LYS A 17 5.30 22.59 22.07
N PRO A 18 6.66 22.53 22.10
CA PRO A 18 7.38 21.36 21.64
C PRO A 18 6.87 20.09 22.32
N LEU A 19 6.73 19.02 21.53
CA LEU A 19 6.44 17.71 22.07
C LEU A 19 7.71 17.18 22.74
N THR A 20 7.58 16.68 23.95
CA THR A 20 8.69 16.10 24.72
C THR A 20 8.37 14.69 25.15
N THR A 21 9.36 13.82 25.10
CA THR A 21 9.31 12.48 25.68
C THR A 21 9.33 12.54 27.21
N GLU A 22 9.08 11.40 27.88
CA GLU A 22 9.18 11.27 29.33
C GLU A 22 10.54 11.69 29.90
N ASP A 23 11.61 11.41 29.15
CA ASP A 23 12.99 11.77 29.50
C ASP A 23 13.37 13.19 29.06
N GLY A 24 12.41 14.00 28.62
CA GLY A 24 12.58 15.41 28.31
C GLY A 24 13.21 15.70 26.93
N GLN A 25 13.32 14.70 26.06
CA GLN A 25 13.84 14.93 24.70
C GLN A 25 12.75 15.57 23.81
N GLU A 26 13.12 16.61 23.12
CA GLU A 26 12.23 17.31 22.19
C GLU A 26 12.02 16.49 20.90
N ILE A 27 10.76 16.39 20.48
CA ILE A 27 10.34 15.66 19.27
C ILE A 27 9.76 16.63 18.24
N GLU A 28 10.24 16.55 17.02
CA GLU A 28 9.64 17.18 15.83
C GLU A 28 9.04 16.11 14.94
N VAL A 29 7.74 16.24 14.62
CA VAL A 29 7.06 15.34 13.69
C VAL A 29 7.29 15.82 12.25
N ILE A 30 8.20 15.18 11.53
CA ILE A 30 8.49 15.47 10.12
C ILE A 30 7.35 14.92 9.25
N ASP A 31 7.04 13.62 9.41
CA ASP A 31 5.95 12.93 8.72
C ASP A 31 5.20 12.05 9.74
N PRO A 32 3.88 12.25 9.93
CA PRO A 32 3.10 11.48 10.89
C PRO A 32 2.93 10.00 10.48
N GLY A 33 3.28 9.65 9.25
CA GLY A 33 3.08 8.33 8.69
C GLY A 33 1.73 8.10 8.02
N LEU A 34 1.59 6.96 7.41
CA LEU A 34 0.37 6.52 6.73
C LEU A 34 -0.57 5.85 7.74
N HIS A 35 -1.74 6.44 7.96
CA HIS A 35 -2.74 5.90 8.88
C HIS A 35 -3.17 4.49 8.46
N ASN A 36 -2.95 3.53 9.35
CA ASN A 36 -3.31 2.14 9.17
C ASN A 36 -4.74 1.90 9.67
N HIS A 37 -5.53 1.22 8.86
CA HIS A 37 -6.87 0.80 9.23
C HIS A 37 -6.98 -0.74 9.34
N ASN A 38 -5.85 -1.45 9.36
CA ASN A 38 -5.74 -2.90 9.42
C ASN A 38 -5.01 -3.31 10.71
N GLN A 39 -4.64 -4.60 10.82
CA GLN A 39 -3.79 -5.08 11.91
C GLN A 39 -2.40 -4.45 11.87
N GLY A 40 -1.76 -4.34 13.04
CA GLY A 40 -0.46 -3.73 13.26
C GLY A 40 -0.55 -2.27 13.64
N PRO A 41 0.60 -1.59 13.78
CA PRO A 41 0.69 -0.21 14.26
C PRO A 41 -0.22 0.78 13.53
N ASP A 42 -0.70 1.80 14.23
CA ASP A 42 -1.67 2.78 13.74
C ASP A 42 -1.17 3.64 12.59
N PHE A 43 0.13 3.96 12.56
CA PHE A 43 0.74 4.72 11.48
C PHE A 43 2.02 4.05 11.02
N PHE A 44 2.13 3.83 9.70
CA PHE A 44 3.31 3.25 9.07
C PHE A 44 4.24 4.30 8.50
N ASN A 45 5.56 4.01 8.55
CA ASN A 45 6.60 4.82 7.91
C ASN A 45 6.59 6.29 8.35
N ALA A 46 6.29 6.56 9.60
CA ALA A 46 6.44 7.88 10.18
C ALA A 46 7.92 8.29 10.25
N LYS A 47 8.17 9.60 10.24
CA LYS A 47 9.50 10.19 10.43
C LYS A 47 9.41 11.25 11.51
N ILE A 48 10.20 11.05 12.55
CA ILE A 48 10.30 11.98 13.67
C ILE A 48 11.77 12.38 13.86
N ARG A 49 12.01 13.58 14.36
CA ARG A 49 13.34 13.98 14.82
C ARG A 49 13.33 13.98 16.34
N VAL A 50 14.29 13.28 16.94
CA VAL A 50 14.53 13.27 18.39
C VAL A 50 15.93 13.85 18.59
N GLY A 51 16.00 15.05 19.13
CA GLY A 51 17.26 15.80 19.20
C GLY A 51 17.87 16.03 17.80
N LYS A 52 19.05 15.45 17.53
CA LYS A 52 19.75 15.57 16.23
C LYS A 52 19.51 14.39 15.28
N THR A 53 18.80 13.36 15.71
CA THR A 53 18.63 12.10 14.95
C THR A 53 17.24 12.02 14.36
N ILE A 54 17.16 11.63 13.09
CA ILE A 54 15.88 11.32 12.42
C ILE A 54 15.64 9.82 12.57
N TRP A 55 14.46 9.49 13.10
CA TRP A 55 13.97 8.13 13.27
C TRP A 55 12.87 7.89 12.25
N ALA A 56 12.92 6.74 11.59
CA ALA A 56 11.87 6.28 10.69
C ALA A 56 11.33 4.93 11.17
N GLY A 57 10.02 4.81 11.30
CA GLY A 57 9.37 3.60 11.81
C GLY A 57 7.87 3.80 11.95
N ASN A 58 7.25 3.00 12.80
CA ASN A 58 5.81 3.03 12.99
C ASN A 58 5.45 3.76 14.30
N ILE A 59 4.23 4.26 14.37
CA ILE A 59 3.68 4.95 15.54
C ILE A 59 2.45 4.18 16.02
N GLU A 60 2.32 4.03 17.32
CA GLU A 60 1.11 3.53 17.98
C GLU A 60 0.48 4.64 18.81
N VAL A 61 -0.85 4.67 18.89
CA VAL A 61 -1.61 5.73 19.56
C VAL A 61 -2.64 5.13 20.49
N HIS A 62 -2.59 5.46 21.77
CA HIS A 62 -3.55 5.00 22.79
C HIS A 62 -4.05 6.13 23.66
N LEU A 63 -5.10 5.86 24.42
CA LEU A 63 -5.54 6.80 25.48
C LEU A 63 -4.58 6.81 26.64
N ARG A 64 -4.07 5.64 27.05
CA ARG A 64 -3.13 5.44 28.15
C ARG A 64 -1.99 4.53 27.74
N SER A 65 -0.84 4.69 28.37
CA SER A 65 0.31 3.81 28.17
C SER A 65 -0.03 2.34 28.47
N SER A 66 -0.81 2.09 29.52
CA SER A 66 -1.25 0.75 29.94
C SER A 66 -2.10 0.02 28.89
N ASP A 67 -2.71 0.71 27.93
CA ASP A 67 -3.46 0.12 26.85
C ASP A 67 -2.56 -0.74 25.93
N TRP A 68 -1.29 -0.44 25.82
CA TRP A 68 -0.28 -1.26 25.16
C TRP A 68 -0.30 -2.72 25.60
N TYR A 69 -0.32 -2.92 26.93
CA TYR A 69 -0.36 -4.25 27.53
C TYR A 69 -1.76 -4.88 27.44
N ARG A 70 -2.80 -4.06 27.57
CA ARG A 70 -4.19 -4.53 27.44
C ARG A 70 -4.48 -5.08 26.05
N HIS A 71 -3.86 -4.50 25.03
CA HIS A 71 -3.97 -4.95 23.64
C HIS A 71 -2.91 -6.02 23.28
N SER A 72 -2.07 -6.43 24.23
CA SER A 72 -1.03 -7.47 24.05
C SER A 72 0.04 -7.11 23.02
N HIS A 73 0.30 -5.83 22.75
CA HIS A 73 1.32 -5.39 21.80
C HIS A 73 2.74 -5.75 22.23
N ASN A 74 2.95 -5.93 23.53
CA ASN A 74 4.20 -6.44 24.10
C ASN A 74 4.49 -7.92 23.78
N LEU A 75 3.56 -8.62 23.13
CA LEU A 75 3.70 -10.03 22.74
C LEU A 75 3.65 -10.22 21.21
N ASP A 76 3.47 -9.14 20.45
CA ASP A 76 3.30 -9.19 18.99
C ASP A 76 4.52 -8.58 18.28
N PRO A 77 5.30 -9.39 17.52
CA PRO A 77 6.46 -8.92 16.75
C PRO A 77 6.15 -7.80 15.76
N ALA A 78 4.88 -7.66 15.31
CA ALA A 78 4.48 -6.58 14.39
C ALA A 78 4.72 -5.18 14.99
N TYR A 79 4.78 -5.08 16.34
CA TYR A 79 4.99 -3.81 17.05
C TYR A 79 6.46 -3.53 17.40
N ASN A 80 7.40 -4.44 17.08
CA ASN A 80 8.85 -4.20 17.30
C ASN A 80 9.40 -3.04 16.46
N SER A 81 8.72 -2.70 15.37
CA SER A 81 9.04 -1.58 14.49
C SER A 81 8.46 -0.22 14.94
N VAL A 82 7.75 -0.18 16.05
CA VAL A 82 7.24 1.07 16.66
C VAL A 82 8.41 1.87 17.21
N ILE A 83 8.48 3.15 16.84
CA ILE A 83 9.54 4.07 17.27
C ILE A 83 9.07 5.10 18.30
N LEU A 84 7.76 5.30 18.43
CA LEU A 84 7.14 6.22 19.36
C LEU A 84 5.74 5.75 19.72
N HIS A 85 5.41 5.82 21.00
CA HIS A 85 4.07 5.61 21.52
C HIS A 85 3.45 6.95 21.88
N VAL A 86 2.35 7.31 21.22
CA VAL A 86 1.63 8.56 21.41
C VAL A 86 0.42 8.32 22.29
N VAL A 87 0.31 9.01 23.41
CA VAL A 87 -0.74 8.75 24.38
C VAL A 87 -1.45 10.02 24.86
N GLY A 88 -2.68 9.85 25.34
CA GLY A 88 -3.41 10.92 26.06
C GLY A 88 -2.95 11.06 27.50
N GLU A 89 -2.50 9.98 28.13
CA GLU A 89 -2.01 9.96 29.51
C GLU A 89 -0.88 8.92 29.63
N ILE A 90 0.27 9.35 30.17
CA ILE A 90 1.38 8.44 30.49
C ILE A 90 1.14 7.90 31.91
N ASP A 91 0.76 6.63 32.02
CA ASP A 91 0.50 5.92 33.25
C ASP A 91 1.46 4.74 33.52
N GLY A 92 2.50 4.57 32.70
CA GLY A 92 3.52 3.55 32.89
C GLY A 92 4.51 3.42 31.74
N GLU A 93 5.61 2.70 31.99
CA GLU A 93 6.62 2.36 30.99
C GLU A 93 6.10 1.29 30.02
N VAL A 94 6.48 1.39 28.75
CA VAL A 94 6.05 0.49 27.67
C VAL A 94 7.26 -0.20 27.04
N LYS A 95 7.17 -1.53 26.86
CA LYS A 95 8.21 -2.35 26.24
C LYS A 95 7.65 -3.16 25.06
N THR A 96 8.46 -3.30 24.02
CA THR A 96 8.18 -4.20 22.89
C THR A 96 8.36 -5.67 23.29
N GLU A 97 8.00 -6.59 22.41
CA GLU A 97 8.23 -8.03 22.58
C GLU A 97 9.72 -8.35 22.74
N GLU A 98 10.61 -7.61 22.11
CA GLU A 98 12.07 -7.71 22.25
C GLU A 98 12.60 -7.08 23.56
N GLY A 99 11.73 -6.54 24.40
CA GLY A 99 12.11 -5.90 25.67
C GLY A 99 12.66 -4.47 25.54
N LYS A 100 12.60 -3.87 24.36
CA LYS A 100 13.02 -2.49 24.13
C LYS A 100 12.00 -1.52 24.72
N THR A 101 12.45 -0.61 25.59
CA THR A 101 11.62 0.50 26.09
C THR A 101 11.30 1.46 24.95
N LEU A 102 10.03 1.78 24.77
CA LEU A 102 9.57 2.74 23.77
C LEU A 102 9.50 4.14 24.36
N PRO A 103 10.04 5.16 23.65
CA PRO A 103 9.80 6.54 24.03
C PRO A 103 8.30 6.86 23.88
N GLN A 104 7.77 7.64 24.82
CA GLN A 104 6.38 8.04 24.86
C GLN A 104 6.25 9.56 24.79
N VAL A 105 5.16 10.00 24.16
CA VAL A 105 4.77 11.42 24.11
C VAL A 105 3.33 11.57 24.50
N GLN A 106 3.06 12.47 25.44
CA GLN A 106 1.70 12.82 25.83
C GLN A 106 1.17 13.96 24.96
N LEU A 107 -0.01 13.76 24.38
CA LEU A 107 -0.73 14.80 23.63
C LEU A 107 -1.80 15.44 24.49
N ASP A 108 -1.52 16.64 24.98
CA ASP A 108 -2.50 17.48 25.66
C ASP A 108 -3.37 18.18 24.59
N ILE A 109 -4.59 17.69 24.40
CA ILE A 109 -5.51 18.25 23.41
C ILE A 109 -6.40 19.33 24.04
N PRO A 110 -6.28 20.59 23.61
CA PRO A 110 -7.15 21.67 24.09
C PRO A 110 -8.64 21.37 23.86
N GLU A 111 -9.48 21.73 24.81
CA GLU A 111 -10.93 21.55 24.74
C GLU A 111 -11.54 22.17 23.46
N SER A 112 -10.99 23.29 23.00
CA SER A 112 -11.42 23.93 21.75
C SER A 112 -11.24 23.05 20.50
N ILE A 113 -10.21 22.18 20.48
CA ILE A 113 -9.98 21.22 19.41
C ILE A 113 -10.95 20.04 19.54
N GLN A 114 -11.18 19.59 20.78
CA GLN A 114 -12.14 18.52 21.06
C GLN A 114 -13.55 18.91 20.60
N LEU A 115 -14.03 20.08 20.98
CA LEU A 115 -15.36 20.61 20.58
C LEU A 115 -15.49 20.71 19.05
N ARG A 116 -14.47 21.23 18.36
CA ARG A 116 -14.45 21.31 16.90
C ARG A 116 -14.45 19.94 16.23
N TYR A 117 -13.77 18.96 16.82
CA TYR A 117 -13.77 17.60 16.32
C TYR A 117 -15.14 16.94 16.47
N GLU A 118 -15.82 17.14 17.61
CA GLU A 118 -17.19 16.68 17.83
C GLU A 118 -18.18 17.30 16.85
N GLU A 119 -18.03 18.59 16.56
CA GLU A 119 -18.80 19.25 15.50
C GLU A 119 -18.52 18.65 14.11
N LEU A 120 -17.26 18.30 13.79
CA LEU A 120 -16.91 17.64 12.56
C LEU A 120 -17.53 16.25 12.44
N GLN A 121 -17.60 15.50 13.53
CA GLN A 121 -18.23 14.18 13.56
C GLN A 121 -19.76 14.24 13.36
N LYS A 122 -20.40 15.33 13.81
CA LYS A 122 -21.84 15.54 13.62
C LYS A 122 -22.20 15.98 12.20
N THR A 123 -21.23 16.43 11.41
CA THR A 123 -21.43 16.77 10.01
C THR A 123 -21.35 15.48 9.17
N GLU A 124 -22.50 14.86 8.92
CA GLU A 124 -22.61 13.68 8.08
C GLU A 124 -22.02 13.91 6.68
N ASP A 125 -21.20 12.97 6.24
CA ASP A 125 -20.78 12.62 4.87
C ASP A 125 -20.28 13.71 3.89
N TYR A 126 -20.41 14.99 4.18
CA TYR A 126 -19.99 16.06 3.27
C TYR A 126 -18.95 16.98 3.89
N PRO A 127 -17.91 17.39 3.13
CA PRO A 127 -16.96 18.37 3.62
C PRO A 127 -17.70 19.69 3.95
N ARG A 128 -17.26 20.40 5.00
CA ARG A 128 -17.88 21.68 5.41
C ARG A 128 -18.00 22.71 4.29
N CYS A 129 -17.13 22.62 3.29
CA CYS A 129 -17.16 23.48 2.10
C CYS A 129 -18.28 23.13 1.10
N HIS A 130 -19.05 22.06 1.27
CA HIS A 130 -20.07 21.64 0.29
C HIS A 130 -21.09 22.74 -0.01
N ARG A 131 -21.46 23.58 0.99
CA ARG A 131 -22.37 24.68 0.81
C ARG A 131 -21.80 25.82 -0.04
N ILE A 132 -20.46 25.95 -0.06
CA ILE A 132 -19.74 27.00 -0.78
C ILE A 132 -19.37 26.54 -2.20
N ILE A 133 -19.18 25.25 -2.39
CA ILE A 133 -18.75 24.67 -3.69
C ILE A 133 -19.70 25.05 -4.81
N SER A 134 -21.01 25.02 -4.56
CA SER A 134 -22.03 25.40 -5.55
C SER A 134 -22.00 26.89 -5.96
N SER A 135 -21.41 27.77 -5.13
CA SER A 135 -21.24 29.19 -5.42
C SER A 135 -19.97 29.55 -6.18
N ILE A 136 -19.05 28.58 -6.31
CA ILE A 136 -17.80 28.78 -7.05
C ILE A 136 -18.10 28.75 -8.55
N PRO A 137 -17.66 29.75 -9.35
CA PRO A 137 -17.82 29.71 -10.79
C PRO A 137 -17.27 28.42 -11.41
N SER A 138 -18.07 27.77 -12.24
CA SER A 138 -17.72 26.46 -12.87
C SER A 138 -16.36 26.50 -13.56
N MET A 139 -16.03 27.62 -14.22
CA MET A 139 -14.75 27.84 -14.87
C MET A 139 -13.55 27.70 -13.88
N LYS A 140 -13.66 28.22 -12.66
CA LYS A 140 -12.63 28.08 -11.63
C LYS A 140 -12.50 26.63 -11.17
N VAL A 141 -13.64 25.93 -11.03
CA VAL A 141 -13.65 24.51 -10.64
C VAL A 141 -12.97 23.67 -11.71
N HIS A 142 -13.31 23.85 -13.01
CA HIS A 142 -12.67 23.12 -14.10
C HIS A 142 -11.18 23.41 -14.18
N HIS A 143 -10.77 24.67 -14.12
CA HIS A 143 -9.36 25.04 -14.16
C HIS A 143 -8.56 24.41 -13.01
N TRP A 144 -9.14 24.38 -11.82
CA TRP A 144 -8.52 23.71 -10.66
C TRP A 144 -8.44 22.20 -10.83
N MET A 145 -9.52 21.58 -11.34
CA MET A 145 -9.53 20.15 -11.66
C MET A 145 -8.46 19.78 -12.69
N ASP A 146 -8.29 20.61 -13.73
CA ASP A 146 -7.25 20.41 -14.75
C ASP A 146 -5.84 20.53 -14.15
N ALA A 147 -5.61 21.52 -13.27
CA ALA A 147 -4.34 21.70 -12.58
C ALA A 147 -4.00 20.47 -11.70
N LEU A 148 -4.97 19.95 -10.92
CA LEU A 148 -4.81 18.75 -10.12
C LEU A 148 -4.55 17.51 -10.98
N LEU A 149 -5.20 17.41 -12.15
CA LEU A 149 -4.94 16.32 -13.10
C LEU A 149 -3.50 16.36 -13.62
N VAL A 150 -3.03 17.54 -14.02
CA VAL A 150 -1.64 17.70 -14.51
C VAL A 150 -0.63 17.37 -13.42
N GLU A 151 -0.83 17.86 -12.20
CA GLU A 151 0.02 17.53 -11.04
C GLU A 151 0.08 16.02 -10.79
N ARG A 152 -1.09 15.37 -10.75
CA ARG A 152 -1.19 13.91 -10.59
C ARG A 152 -0.46 13.14 -11.69
N LEU A 153 -0.60 13.56 -12.95
CA LEU A 153 0.07 12.91 -14.09
C LEU A 153 1.58 13.09 -13.97
N LYS A 154 2.06 14.28 -13.61
CA LYS A 154 3.48 14.55 -13.39
C LYS A 154 4.07 13.65 -12.31
N GLU A 155 3.47 13.59 -11.12
CA GLU A 155 3.92 12.71 -10.04
C GLU A 155 3.99 11.24 -10.48
N ARG A 156 2.99 10.77 -11.24
CA ARG A 156 2.98 9.39 -11.73
C ARG A 156 4.01 9.13 -12.81
N SER A 157 4.23 10.08 -13.71
CA SER A 157 5.30 9.99 -14.72
C SER A 157 6.67 9.90 -14.07
N GLU A 158 6.92 10.67 -13.01
CA GLU A 158 8.16 10.61 -12.22
C GLU A 158 8.36 9.22 -11.59
N LEU A 159 7.28 8.60 -11.09
CA LEU A 159 7.35 7.23 -10.56
C LEU A 159 7.61 6.18 -11.66
N VAL A 160 7.09 6.38 -12.86
CA VAL A 160 7.40 5.51 -14.01
C VAL A 160 8.86 5.69 -14.41
N ALA A 161 9.34 6.93 -14.54
CA ALA A 161 10.73 7.23 -14.86
C ALA A 161 11.71 6.59 -13.86
N ALA A 162 11.42 6.69 -12.55
CA ALA A 162 12.21 6.05 -11.51
C ALA A 162 12.22 4.52 -11.63
N ARG A 163 11.12 3.89 -12.08
CA ARG A 163 11.10 2.44 -12.36
C ARG A 163 11.93 2.08 -13.58
N VAL A 164 11.89 2.87 -14.65
CA VAL A 164 12.74 2.68 -15.83
C VAL A 164 14.21 2.75 -15.45
N GLU A 165 14.59 3.71 -14.63
CA GLU A 165 15.96 3.82 -14.12
C GLU A 165 16.35 2.60 -13.27
N ARG A 166 15.50 2.18 -12.32
CA ARG A 166 15.73 1.01 -11.46
C ARG A 166 15.80 -0.32 -12.24
N THR A 167 15.19 -0.39 -13.43
CA THR A 167 15.25 -1.56 -14.31
C THR A 167 16.35 -1.46 -15.37
N GLY A 168 17.25 -0.49 -15.25
CA GLY A 168 18.38 -0.32 -16.17
C GLY A 168 17.97 0.14 -17.57
N GLY A 169 16.87 0.88 -17.71
CA GLY A 169 16.34 1.36 -18.98
C GLY A 169 15.41 0.36 -19.69
N ASP A 170 15.07 -0.76 -19.06
CA ASP A 170 14.15 -1.76 -19.61
C ASP A 170 12.68 -1.30 -19.45
N TRP A 171 12.13 -0.72 -20.51
CA TRP A 171 10.76 -0.20 -20.55
C TRP A 171 9.71 -1.31 -20.44
N GLU A 172 9.93 -2.51 -21.01
CA GLU A 172 8.98 -3.64 -20.89
C GLU A 172 8.91 -4.10 -19.43
N ARG A 173 10.06 -4.19 -18.76
CA ARG A 173 10.11 -4.53 -17.35
C ARG A 173 9.48 -3.45 -16.49
N ALA A 174 9.76 -2.18 -16.74
CA ALA A 174 9.17 -1.05 -16.03
C ALA A 174 7.64 -1.02 -16.21
N THR A 175 7.14 -1.29 -17.41
CA THR A 175 5.71 -1.41 -17.71
C THR A 175 5.08 -2.57 -16.94
N PHE A 176 5.70 -3.75 -16.94
CA PHE A 176 5.23 -4.90 -16.17
C PHE A 176 5.14 -4.58 -14.67
N VAL A 177 6.16 -3.93 -14.11
CA VAL A 177 6.18 -3.53 -12.68
C VAL A 177 5.10 -2.50 -12.38
N THR A 178 4.93 -1.50 -13.24
CA THR A 178 3.92 -0.44 -13.08
C THR A 178 2.50 -1.00 -13.16
N LEU A 179 2.25 -1.88 -14.14
CA LEU A 179 0.98 -2.58 -14.29
C LEU A 179 0.69 -3.44 -13.05
N SER A 180 1.65 -4.26 -12.64
CA SER A 180 1.51 -5.14 -11.47
C SER A 180 1.19 -4.34 -10.20
N ARG A 181 1.91 -3.25 -9.93
CA ARG A 181 1.61 -2.35 -8.82
C ARG A 181 0.16 -1.87 -8.84
N SER A 182 -0.34 -1.52 -10.03
CA SER A 182 -1.70 -1.01 -10.21
C SER A 182 -2.77 -2.08 -9.93
N PHE A 183 -2.46 -3.38 -10.12
CA PHE A 183 -3.32 -4.49 -9.72
C PHE A 183 -3.51 -4.62 -8.19
N GLY A 184 -2.65 -4.01 -7.40
CA GLY A 184 -2.82 -3.91 -5.95
C GLY A 184 -3.95 -3.00 -5.50
N PHE A 185 -4.49 -2.16 -6.38
CA PHE A 185 -5.62 -1.25 -6.13
C PHE A 185 -5.52 -0.49 -4.80
N GLY A 186 -4.33 0.01 -4.48
CA GLY A 186 -4.03 0.78 -3.28
C GLY A 186 -3.58 -0.05 -2.08
N LEU A 187 -4.25 -1.14 -1.74
CA LEU A 187 -3.95 -1.92 -0.53
C LEU A 187 -2.68 -2.78 -0.65
N ASN A 188 -2.50 -3.44 -1.80
CA ASN A 188 -1.36 -4.31 -2.07
C ASN A 188 -0.39 -3.74 -3.11
N GLY A 189 -0.47 -2.46 -3.45
CA GLY A 189 0.34 -1.85 -4.50
C GLY A 189 1.84 -2.09 -4.30
N ASP A 190 2.35 -1.82 -3.10
CA ASP A 190 3.77 -1.99 -2.79
C ASP A 190 4.20 -3.47 -2.78
N ALA A 191 3.33 -4.37 -2.31
CA ALA A 191 3.58 -5.82 -2.37
C ALA A 191 3.68 -6.30 -3.82
N PHE A 192 2.75 -5.88 -4.69
CA PHE A 192 2.81 -6.19 -6.12
C PHE A 192 4.05 -5.61 -6.81
N GLU A 193 4.49 -4.39 -6.45
CA GLU A 193 5.71 -3.82 -7.00
C GLU A 193 6.94 -4.64 -6.59
N ARG A 194 7.08 -4.97 -5.29
CA ARG A 194 8.17 -5.82 -4.80
C ARG A 194 8.17 -7.19 -5.48
N TRP A 195 7.00 -7.82 -5.62
CA TRP A 195 6.83 -9.08 -6.32
C TRP A 195 7.26 -8.98 -7.79
N ALA A 196 6.76 -8.01 -8.52
CA ALA A 196 7.05 -7.83 -9.94
C ALA A 196 8.55 -7.57 -10.21
N MET A 197 9.22 -6.86 -9.31
CA MET A 197 10.67 -6.65 -9.38
C MET A 197 11.47 -7.95 -9.18
N ARG A 198 10.92 -8.95 -8.48
CA ARG A 198 11.55 -10.27 -8.30
C ARG A 198 11.29 -11.23 -9.46
N ILE A 199 10.27 -10.97 -10.30
CA ILE A 199 9.95 -11.84 -11.44
C ILE A 199 11.06 -11.78 -12.48
N PRO A 200 11.69 -12.90 -12.85
CA PRO A 200 12.68 -12.98 -13.91
C PRO A 200 11.96 -13.04 -15.27
N LEU A 201 11.65 -11.89 -15.88
CA LEU A 201 10.91 -11.84 -17.15
C LEU A 201 11.61 -12.59 -18.27
N SER A 202 12.94 -12.72 -18.23
CA SER A 202 13.70 -13.55 -19.18
C SER A 202 13.39 -15.04 -19.07
N ALA A 203 13.16 -15.54 -17.83
CA ALA A 203 12.72 -16.91 -17.61
C ALA A 203 11.25 -17.09 -17.95
N ALA A 204 10.38 -16.15 -17.51
CA ALA A 204 8.96 -16.16 -17.84
C ALA A 204 8.73 -16.12 -19.37
N GLY A 205 9.53 -15.36 -20.12
CA GLY A 205 9.45 -15.25 -21.57
C GLY A 205 9.68 -16.57 -22.31
N LYS A 206 10.51 -17.47 -21.77
CA LYS A 206 10.76 -18.79 -22.33
C LYS A 206 9.58 -19.77 -22.18
N HIS A 207 8.64 -19.46 -21.32
CA HIS A 207 7.47 -20.28 -21.00
C HIS A 207 6.16 -19.54 -21.30
N ARG A 208 6.22 -18.46 -22.07
CA ARG A 208 5.07 -17.60 -22.32
C ARG A 208 3.91 -18.31 -23.02
N ASP A 209 4.18 -19.33 -23.81
CA ASP A 209 3.22 -20.18 -24.51
C ASP A 209 2.44 -21.12 -23.57
N ASN A 210 2.90 -21.30 -22.34
CA ASN A 210 2.30 -22.20 -21.38
C ASN A 210 1.78 -21.43 -20.14
N LEU A 211 0.47 -21.15 -20.13
CA LEU A 211 -0.17 -20.41 -19.02
C LEU A 211 0.06 -21.09 -17.65
N PHE A 212 0.00 -22.41 -17.58
CA PHE A 212 0.20 -23.13 -16.32
C PHE A 212 1.59 -22.90 -15.74
N GLN A 213 2.62 -22.86 -16.59
CA GLN A 213 4.00 -22.58 -16.14
C GLN A 213 4.15 -21.12 -15.70
N ILE A 214 3.50 -20.17 -16.37
CA ILE A 214 3.47 -18.77 -15.93
C ILE A 214 2.74 -18.62 -14.61
N GLU A 215 1.60 -19.29 -14.43
CA GLU A 215 0.87 -19.29 -13.15
C GLU A 215 1.72 -19.89 -12.02
N ALA A 216 2.38 -21.03 -12.25
CA ALA A 216 3.27 -21.65 -11.27
C ALA A 216 4.43 -20.72 -10.87
N LEU A 217 5.10 -20.11 -11.86
CA LEU A 217 6.18 -19.16 -11.63
C LEU A 217 5.70 -17.93 -10.83
N PHE A 218 4.59 -17.33 -11.23
CA PHE A 218 4.10 -16.09 -10.64
C PHE A 218 3.56 -16.30 -9.23
N LEU A 219 2.76 -17.33 -9.02
CA LEU A 219 2.25 -17.70 -7.69
C LEU A 219 3.36 -18.17 -6.75
N GLY A 220 4.32 -18.94 -7.27
CA GLY A 220 5.45 -19.44 -6.48
C GLY A 220 6.36 -18.31 -6.01
N MET A 221 6.70 -17.36 -6.90
CA MET A 221 7.48 -16.17 -6.52
C MET A 221 6.71 -15.25 -5.56
N ALA A 222 5.39 -15.33 -5.55
CA ALA A 222 4.56 -14.60 -4.60
C ALA A 222 4.40 -15.31 -3.24
N GLY A 223 4.77 -16.60 -3.12
CA GLY A 223 4.52 -17.42 -1.94
C GLY A 223 3.03 -17.70 -1.70
N LEU A 224 2.22 -17.75 -2.78
CA LEU A 224 0.75 -17.83 -2.69
C LEU A 224 0.17 -19.07 -3.38
N ILE A 225 0.96 -20.09 -3.71
CA ILE A 225 0.45 -21.33 -4.34
C ILE A 225 -0.58 -22.01 -3.44
N ALA A 226 -0.35 -22.10 -2.13
CA ALA A 226 -1.28 -22.73 -1.20
C ALA A 226 -2.63 -22.00 -1.14
N GLU A 227 -2.64 -20.67 -1.28
CA GLU A 227 -3.86 -19.85 -1.21
C GLU A 227 -4.82 -20.14 -2.40
N VAL A 228 -4.32 -20.67 -3.51
CA VAL A 228 -5.12 -21.01 -4.70
C VAL A 228 -6.05 -22.18 -4.45
N GLN A 229 -5.87 -22.95 -3.35
CA GLN A 229 -6.79 -24.01 -2.92
C GLN A 229 -8.22 -23.48 -2.72
N ALA A 230 -8.40 -22.18 -2.49
CA ALA A 230 -9.72 -21.55 -2.43
C ALA A 230 -10.54 -21.64 -3.75
N VAL A 231 -9.87 -21.86 -4.90
CA VAL A 231 -10.49 -21.83 -6.24
C VAL A 231 -10.05 -22.98 -7.15
N ARG A 232 -9.13 -23.84 -6.72
CA ARG A 232 -8.60 -25.00 -7.45
C ARG A 232 -8.54 -26.23 -6.57
N SER A 233 -8.53 -27.41 -7.20
CA SER A 233 -8.41 -28.69 -6.49
C SER A 233 -7.03 -28.85 -5.85
N GLU A 234 -6.94 -29.64 -4.80
CA GLU A 234 -5.69 -29.99 -4.13
C GLU A 234 -4.65 -30.57 -5.11
N GLN A 235 -5.10 -31.41 -6.03
CA GLN A 235 -4.23 -32.00 -7.05
C GLN A 235 -3.62 -30.93 -7.99
N GLU A 236 -4.40 -29.91 -8.37
CA GLU A 236 -3.87 -28.79 -9.18
C GLU A 236 -2.88 -27.94 -8.40
N VAL A 237 -3.12 -27.70 -7.11
CA VAL A 237 -2.20 -26.98 -6.23
C VAL A 237 -0.86 -27.73 -6.10
N LEU A 238 -0.90 -29.04 -5.90
CA LEU A 238 0.32 -29.88 -5.86
C LEU A 238 1.09 -29.82 -7.18
N ARG A 239 0.39 -29.87 -8.32
CA ARG A 239 1.03 -29.74 -9.64
C ARG A 239 1.66 -28.35 -9.85
N LEU A 240 1.00 -27.27 -9.39
CA LEU A 240 1.58 -25.93 -9.45
C LEU A 240 2.85 -25.82 -8.60
N GLN A 241 2.86 -26.45 -7.41
CA GLN A 241 4.04 -26.47 -6.56
C GLN A 241 5.20 -27.24 -7.21
N GLN A 242 4.94 -28.42 -7.75
CA GLN A 242 5.96 -29.22 -8.45
C GLN A 242 6.55 -28.47 -9.66
N GLU A 243 5.69 -27.81 -10.44
CA GLU A 243 6.13 -27.02 -11.58
C GLU A 243 6.96 -25.81 -11.15
N PHE A 244 6.54 -25.12 -10.08
CA PHE A 244 7.32 -24.02 -9.53
C PHE A 244 8.69 -24.48 -9.04
N ASP A 245 8.78 -25.59 -8.31
CA ASP A 245 10.03 -26.14 -7.79
C ASP A 245 10.99 -26.49 -8.94
N PHE A 246 10.45 -27.08 -10.02
CA PHE A 246 11.21 -27.33 -11.25
C PHE A 246 11.74 -26.03 -11.88
N LEU A 247 10.87 -25.02 -12.05
CA LEU A 247 11.25 -23.73 -12.65
C LEU A 247 12.25 -22.98 -11.76
N LYS A 248 12.04 -23.03 -10.44
CA LYS A 248 12.95 -22.41 -9.46
C LYS A 248 14.35 -22.98 -9.56
N HIS A 249 14.46 -24.30 -9.64
CA HIS A 249 15.75 -24.97 -9.85
C HIS A 249 16.36 -24.68 -11.22
N LYS A 250 15.56 -24.82 -12.29
CA LYS A 250 16.01 -24.62 -13.69
C LYS A 250 16.58 -23.24 -13.95
N PHE A 251 16.02 -22.21 -13.34
CA PHE A 251 16.42 -20.80 -13.55
C PHE A 251 17.19 -20.20 -12.37
N SER A 252 17.51 -21.01 -11.35
CA SER A 252 18.18 -20.55 -10.12
C SER A 252 17.51 -19.29 -9.54
N LEU A 253 16.18 -19.36 -9.37
CA LEU A 253 15.40 -18.22 -8.93
C LEU A 253 15.73 -17.87 -7.48
N GLY A 254 15.73 -16.58 -7.17
CA GLY A 254 15.91 -16.07 -5.81
C GLY A 254 14.72 -16.38 -4.88
N ASP A 255 14.72 -15.77 -3.71
CA ASP A 255 13.71 -15.99 -2.69
C ASP A 255 12.32 -15.50 -3.12
N SER A 256 11.34 -16.33 -2.84
CA SER A 256 9.93 -15.98 -2.97
C SER A 256 9.53 -14.96 -1.91
N MET A 257 8.43 -14.25 -2.15
CA MET A 257 7.75 -13.51 -1.09
C MET A 257 7.02 -14.48 -0.15
N GLU A 258 6.66 -13.98 1.02
CA GLU A 258 5.89 -14.73 1.99
C GLU A 258 4.42 -14.29 1.97
N ARG A 259 3.53 -15.15 2.48
CA ARG A 259 2.11 -14.82 2.62
C ARG A 259 1.89 -13.54 3.48
N ALA A 260 2.72 -13.32 4.47
CA ALA A 260 2.67 -12.16 5.36
C ALA A 260 2.91 -10.82 4.64
N ASP A 261 3.59 -10.82 3.50
CA ASP A 261 3.77 -9.62 2.65
C ASP A 261 2.47 -9.12 2.03
N TRP A 262 1.42 -9.94 2.01
CA TRP A 262 0.16 -9.68 1.32
C TRP A 262 -0.98 -9.41 2.27
N ARG A 263 -1.81 -8.43 1.94
CA ARG A 263 -2.99 -8.06 2.74
C ARG A 263 -4.25 -8.67 2.13
N PHE A 264 -4.95 -9.51 2.91
CA PHE A 264 -6.21 -10.15 2.54
C PHE A 264 -7.41 -9.47 3.20
N LEU A 265 -7.23 -8.91 4.39
CA LEU A 265 -8.29 -8.17 5.09
C LEU A 265 -8.80 -6.98 4.27
N ARG A 266 -10.10 -6.72 4.38
CA ARG A 266 -10.80 -5.66 3.63
C ARG A 266 -10.79 -5.82 2.10
N THR A 267 -10.38 -6.98 1.59
CA THR A 267 -10.52 -7.33 0.19
C THR A 267 -11.65 -8.35 0.00
N ARG A 268 -12.38 -8.26 -1.11
CA ARG A 268 -13.35 -9.31 -1.47
C ARG A 268 -12.59 -10.51 -2.06
N PRO A 269 -13.07 -11.77 -1.92
CA PRO A 269 -12.35 -12.97 -2.39
C PRO A 269 -11.88 -12.90 -3.84
N ARG A 270 -12.70 -12.33 -4.75
CA ARG A 270 -12.31 -12.11 -6.16
C ARG A 270 -11.16 -11.12 -6.37
N ASN A 271 -10.79 -10.37 -5.34
CA ASN A 271 -9.73 -9.37 -5.36
C ASN A 271 -8.54 -9.78 -4.50
N PHE A 272 -8.51 -11.01 -3.98
CA PHE A 272 -7.36 -11.51 -3.23
C PHE A 272 -6.09 -11.48 -4.08
N PRO A 273 -4.92 -11.29 -3.46
CA PRO A 273 -3.66 -11.17 -4.18
C PRO A 273 -3.42 -12.32 -5.17
N PHE A 274 -3.66 -13.57 -4.78
CA PHE A 274 -3.49 -14.71 -5.69
C PHE A 274 -4.41 -14.64 -6.93
N MET A 275 -5.66 -14.16 -6.78
CA MET A 275 -6.56 -13.96 -7.93
C MET A 275 -6.04 -12.89 -8.89
N ARG A 276 -5.44 -11.83 -8.34
CA ARG A 276 -4.83 -10.77 -9.16
C ARG A 276 -3.55 -11.27 -9.86
N ILE A 277 -2.76 -12.12 -9.20
CA ILE A 277 -1.59 -12.76 -9.81
C ILE A 277 -2.01 -13.67 -10.98
N LEU A 278 -3.07 -14.46 -10.83
CA LEU A 278 -3.63 -15.26 -11.93
C LEU A 278 -4.07 -14.38 -13.12
N GLN A 279 -4.68 -13.23 -12.84
CA GLN A 279 -5.06 -12.28 -13.89
C GLN A 279 -3.83 -11.68 -14.58
N ILE A 280 -2.77 -11.35 -13.84
CA ILE A 280 -1.51 -10.86 -14.43
C ILE A 280 -0.84 -11.97 -15.26
N ALA A 281 -0.90 -13.23 -14.79
CA ALA A 281 -0.38 -14.38 -15.54
C ALA A 281 -1.09 -14.55 -16.89
N GLU A 282 -2.43 -14.45 -16.91
CA GLU A 282 -3.24 -14.47 -18.13
C GLU A 282 -2.89 -13.32 -19.09
N LEU A 283 -2.74 -12.09 -18.57
CA LEU A 283 -2.32 -10.93 -19.38
C LEU A 283 -0.93 -11.12 -19.94
N TYR A 284 0.01 -11.61 -19.15
CA TYR A 284 1.38 -11.86 -19.60
C TYR A 284 1.42 -12.95 -20.67
N HIS A 285 0.74 -14.07 -20.45
CA HIS A 285 0.61 -15.17 -21.40
C HIS A 285 0.02 -14.70 -22.74
N SER A 286 -1.10 -13.97 -22.70
CA SER A 286 -1.78 -13.50 -23.91
C SER A 286 -0.98 -12.46 -24.71
N GLY A 287 -0.01 -11.80 -24.09
CA GLY A 287 0.78 -10.74 -24.72
C GLY A 287 0.03 -9.44 -25.00
N LYS A 288 -1.22 -9.34 -24.60
CA LYS A 288 -2.06 -8.16 -24.89
C LYS A 288 -1.61 -6.89 -24.15
N ALA A 289 -1.06 -7.06 -22.95
CA ALA A 289 -0.62 -5.95 -22.10
C ALA A 289 0.88 -5.62 -22.24
N GLN A 290 1.54 -6.04 -23.31
CA GLN A 290 2.90 -5.59 -23.64
C GLN A 290 2.89 -4.11 -23.96
N MET A 291 3.97 -3.41 -23.61
CA MET A 291 4.13 -1.98 -23.85
C MET A 291 3.83 -1.60 -25.31
N SER A 292 4.38 -2.35 -26.27
CA SER A 292 4.14 -2.12 -27.69
C SER A 292 2.65 -2.13 -28.04
N LYS A 293 1.89 -3.10 -27.52
CA LYS A 293 0.44 -3.22 -27.74
C LYS A 293 -0.36 -2.11 -27.08
N LEU A 294 0.05 -1.67 -25.90
CA LEU A 294 -0.57 -0.54 -25.22
C LEU A 294 -0.33 0.78 -25.97
N LEU A 295 0.85 0.96 -26.57
CA LEU A 295 1.20 2.14 -27.37
C LEU A 295 0.55 2.15 -28.77
N GLU A 296 0.26 0.97 -29.35
CA GLU A 296 -0.45 0.84 -30.64
C GLU A 296 -1.95 1.20 -30.52
N ALA A 297 -2.52 1.12 -29.32
CA ALA A 297 -3.95 1.37 -29.11
C ALA A 297 -4.31 2.84 -29.36
N LYS A 298 -5.33 3.05 -30.20
CA LYS A 298 -5.76 4.38 -30.66
C LYS A 298 -6.98 4.91 -29.93
N SER A 299 -7.57 4.11 -29.05
CA SER A 299 -8.76 4.48 -28.27
C SER A 299 -8.75 3.85 -26.86
N VAL A 300 -9.56 4.41 -25.97
CA VAL A 300 -9.76 3.85 -24.62
C VAL A 300 -10.37 2.46 -24.68
N GLU A 301 -11.22 2.19 -25.66
CA GLU A 301 -11.84 0.89 -25.90
C GLU A 301 -10.80 -0.17 -26.29
N GLU A 302 -9.83 0.19 -27.13
CA GLU A 302 -8.71 -0.69 -27.50
C GLU A 302 -7.82 -0.96 -26.30
N LEU A 303 -7.47 0.04 -25.51
CA LEU A 303 -6.75 -0.14 -24.24
C LEU A 303 -7.50 -1.05 -23.26
N GLN A 304 -8.82 -0.91 -23.17
CA GLN A 304 -9.64 -1.81 -22.33
C GLN A 304 -9.58 -3.27 -22.82
N LYS A 305 -9.54 -3.50 -24.14
CA LYS A 305 -9.37 -4.86 -24.71
C LYS A 305 -7.98 -5.43 -24.41
N CYS A 306 -6.93 -4.60 -24.44
CA CYS A 306 -5.58 -5.02 -24.07
C CYS A 306 -5.49 -5.50 -22.60
N LEU A 307 -6.30 -4.95 -21.73
CA LEU A 307 -6.34 -5.29 -20.31
C LEU A 307 -7.50 -6.23 -19.92
N GLU A 308 -8.14 -6.85 -20.90
CA GLU A 308 -9.28 -7.74 -20.65
C GLU A 308 -8.83 -9.12 -20.22
N VAL A 309 -9.25 -9.51 -18.99
CA VAL A 309 -9.06 -10.84 -18.42
C VAL A 309 -10.30 -11.29 -17.66
N LYS A 310 -10.43 -12.58 -17.47
CA LYS A 310 -11.56 -13.19 -16.75
C LYS A 310 -11.68 -12.62 -15.33
N GLY A 311 -12.89 -12.23 -14.94
CA GLY A 311 -13.17 -11.73 -13.59
C GLY A 311 -12.78 -10.28 -13.32
N MET A 312 -12.26 -9.54 -14.28
CA MET A 312 -11.97 -8.11 -14.16
C MET A 312 -13.13 -7.25 -14.67
N THR A 313 -13.58 -6.30 -13.85
CA THR A 313 -14.65 -5.36 -14.23
C THR A 313 -14.15 -4.25 -15.15
N ALA A 314 -15.06 -3.63 -15.93
CA ALA A 314 -14.72 -2.47 -16.75
C ALA A 314 -14.15 -1.30 -15.91
N THR A 315 -14.69 -1.07 -14.71
CA THR A 315 -14.17 -0.06 -13.78
C THR A 315 -12.72 -0.35 -13.37
N SER A 316 -12.39 -1.61 -13.05
CA SER A 316 -11.01 -2.00 -12.73
C SER A 316 -10.07 -1.77 -13.91
N ARG A 317 -10.48 -2.10 -15.14
CA ARG A 317 -9.69 -1.84 -16.36
C ARG A 317 -9.43 -0.34 -16.57
N ARG A 318 -10.45 0.50 -16.39
CA ARG A 318 -10.30 1.97 -16.47
C ARG A 318 -9.29 2.48 -15.44
N LEU A 319 -9.34 1.99 -14.20
CA LEU A 319 -8.38 2.36 -13.17
C LEU A 319 -6.95 1.93 -13.54
N LEU A 320 -6.77 0.75 -14.13
CA LEU A 320 -5.45 0.32 -14.62
C LEU A 320 -4.95 1.26 -15.73
N ILE A 321 -5.80 1.63 -16.71
CA ILE A 321 -5.43 2.57 -17.77
C ILE A 321 -4.96 3.90 -17.17
N ILE A 322 -5.76 4.51 -16.30
CA ILE A 322 -5.46 5.82 -15.69
C ILE A 322 -4.18 5.78 -14.84
N ASN A 323 -3.87 4.65 -14.21
CA ASN A 323 -2.75 4.55 -13.28
C ASN A 323 -1.46 3.97 -13.91
N THR A 324 -1.53 3.40 -15.11
CA THR A 324 -0.40 2.68 -15.74
C THR A 324 -0.06 3.21 -17.13
N VAL A 325 -1.09 3.46 -17.97
CA VAL A 325 -0.88 3.75 -19.41
C VAL A 325 -0.87 5.24 -19.69
N VAL A 326 -1.71 6.00 -18.98
CA VAL A 326 -1.84 7.45 -19.18
C VAL A 326 -0.61 8.23 -18.69
N PRO A 327 0.02 7.87 -17.53
CA PRO A 327 1.26 8.55 -17.13
C PRO A 327 2.44 8.26 -18.02
#